data_00d86fb4aadf56017e907168f103db5c
#
_entry.id   00d86fb4aadf56017e907168f103db5c
#
_cell.length_a   1.000
_cell.length_b   1.000
_cell.length_c   1.000
_cell.angle_alpha   90.00
_cell.angle_beta   90.00
_cell.angle_gamma   90.00
#
_symmetry.space_group_name_H-M   'P 1'
#
loop_
_entity.id
_entity.type
_entity.pdbx_description
1 polymer ?
#
loop_
_entity_poly.entity_id
_entity_poly.type
_entity_poly.pdbx_seq_one_letter_code
_entity_poly.pdbx_strand_id
1 'polypeptide(L)'
;MKLITALGAGKYEPVTYRWNDRTYETSFVQEAFVHWLKPEVTCVLLTEKARETHWNNLCQRLQEHTQIVEVDIPDGKSEAELWRIFEKISDAVCEGDQIAFDITHGFRSLPVIALLTIAYLKQIKQVKVRYILYGAFDAKDEQGTPVFDLTPFADLLDWLAAAKIFTATGDSSELGQLIQEIQNDAYRNREAYGENLPRALKNFGAALAEVSDDLLLARVPNLPKSVSNLIEKQKQASAEVSQWAPPLRLLLDKIATAYAPFQDDSLSTQAALIRWYFKHNHIMQAMTLAREWVVSYHLHKEGRDWRSRKEREQMEKRLGDSLQQDSLWSKIAEIRND
;
A
#
# COMPACT_ATOMS: atom_id res chain seq x y z
N MET A 1 -20.86 2.70 -9.28
CA MET A 1 -20.32 2.13 -8.02
C MET A 1 -21.23 0.99 -7.55
N LYS A 2 -20.67 -0.08 -7.02
CA LYS A 2 -21.38 -1.26 -6.49
C LYS A 2 -21.35 -1.27 -4.97
N LEU A 3 -22.48 -1.46 -4.31
CA LEU A 3 -22.56 -1.71 -2.86
C LEU A 3 -22.61 -3.20 -2.60
N ILE A 4 -21.79 -3.72 -1.71
CA ILE A 4 -21.84 -5.09 -1.21
C ILE A 4 -22.25 -5.02 0.26
N THR A 5 -23.33 -5.67 0.62
CA THR A 5 -23.88 -5.63 1.98
C THR A 5 -24.39 -7.00 2.40
N ALA A 6 -24.44 -7.27 3.69
CA ALA A 6 -25.00 -8.51 4.21
C ALA A 6 -26.33 -8.23 4.92
N LEU A 7 -27.30 -9.11 4.75
CA LEU A 7 -28.54 -9.08 5.52
C LEU A 7 -28.44 -10.07 6.69
N GLY A 8 -28.62 -9.58 7.90
CA GLY A 8 -28.67 -10.43 9.10
C GLY A 8 -30.06 -11.04 9.31
N ALA A 9 -30.11 -12.14 10.06
CA ALA A 9 -31.37 -12.79 10.47
C ALA A 9 -31.86 -12.31 11.85
N GLY A 10 -31.19 -11.33 12.46
CA GLY A 10 -31.57 -10.78 13.76
C GLY A 10 -32.79 -9.84 13.72
N LYS A 11 -33.15 -9.31 14.86
CA LYS A 11 -34.24 -8.32 14.97
C LYS A 11 -33.76 -6.96 14.46
N TYR A 12 -34.52 -6.33 13.61
CA TYR A 12 -34.29 -4.98 13.11
C TYR A 12 -35.27 -4.02 13.77
N GLU A 13 -34.76 -2.90 14.29
CA GLU A 13 -35.56 -1.84 14.88
C GLU A 13 -35.30 -0.51 14.14
N PRO A 14 -36.31 0.36 14.01
CA PRO A 14 -36.11 1.68 13.45
C PRO A 14 -35.12 2.48 14.30
N VAL A 15 -34.09 3.03 13.67
CA VAL A 15 -33.11 3.90 14.29
C VAL A 15 -32.68 4.97 13.31
N THR A 16 -32.22 6.10 13.82
CA THR A 16 -31.60 7.14 13.00
C THR A 16 -30.12 6.82 12.84
N TYR A 17 -29.70 6.36 11.65
CA TYR A 17 -28.29 6.26 11.30
C TYR A 17 -27.72 7.63 10.97
N ARG A 18 -26.48 7.90 11.37
CA ARG A 18 -25.78 9.14 11.06
C ARG A 18 -24.38 8.87 10.51
N TRP A 19 -24.06 9.55 9.41
CA TRP A 19 -22.76 9.46 8.74
C TRP A 19 -22.32 10.85 8.27
N ASN A 20 -21.26 11.37 8.87
CA ASN A 20 -20.88 12.79 8.75
C ASN A 20 -22.09 13.68 9.14
N ASP A 21 -22.46 14.63 8.28
CA ASP A 21 -23.60 15.54 8.49
C ASP A 21 -24.94 14.98 7.95
N ARG A 22 -24.99 13.69 7.58
CA ARG A 22 -26.18 13.03 7.00
C ARG A 22 -26.84 12.16 8.04
N THR A 23 -28.15 12.16 8.06
CA THR A 23 -28.97 11.29 8.91
C THR A 23 -30.00 10.57 8.04
N TYR A 24 -30.39 9.37 8.44
CA TYR A 24 -31.46 8.60 7.80
C TYR A 24 -32.09 7.64 8.81
N GLU A 25 -33.42 7.73 8.94
CA GLU A 25 -34.18 6.88 9.86
C GLU A 25 -34.71 5.66 9.12
N THR A 26 -34.27 4.48 9.57
CA THR A 26 -34.67 3.21 8.99
C THR A 26 -34.38 2.04 9.92
N SER A 27 -35.04 0.90 9.69
CA SER A 27 -34.66 -0.37 10.33
C SER A 27 -33.50 -1.05 9.64
N PHE A 28 -33.23 -0.73 8.36
CA PHE A 28 -32.21 -1.40 7.55
C PHE A 28 -31.08 -0.44 7.20
N VAL A 29 -29.91 -0.64 7.76
CA VAL A 29 -28.74 0.19 7.44
C VAL A 29 -28.43 0.20 5.94
N GLN A 30 -28.72 -0.87 5.24
CA GLN A 30 -28.59 -1.03 3.80
C GLN A 30 -29.37 0.06 3.04
N GLU A 31 -30.57 0.39 3.50
CA GLU A 31 -31.39 1.46 2.93
C GLU A 31 -30.73 2.83 3.11
N ALA A 32 -30.17 3.12 4.29
CA ALA A 32 -29.40 4.33 4.54
C ALA A 32 -28.19 4.44 3.59
N PHE A 33 -27.44 3.35 3.40
CA PHE A 33 -26.28 3.33 2.50
C PHE A 33 -26.70 3.50 1.03
N VAL A 34 -27.76 2.87 0.58
CA VAL A 34 -28.28 3.08 -0.78
C VAL A 34 -28.71 4.53 -0.97
N HIS A 35 -29.37 5.12 0.01
CA HIS A 35 -29.78 6.53 -0.03
C HIS A 35 -28.59 7.49 -0.14
N TRP A 36 -27.54 7.28 0.67
CA TRP A 36 -26.37 8.16 0.72
C TRP A 36 -25.40 7.97 -0.44
N LEU A 37 -25.16 6.71 -0.83
CA LEU A 37 -24.13 6.34 -1.82
C LEU A 37 -24.69 6.28 -3.25
N LYS A 38 -25.98 6.07 -3.42
CA LYS A 38 -26.66 5.91 -4.72
C LYS A 38 -25.94 4.90 -5.65
N PRO A 39 -25.71 3.67 -5.17
CA PRO A 39 -25.04 2.66 -5.99
C PRO A 39 -25.89 2.27 -7.19
N GLU A 40 -25.25 1.99 -8.32
CA GLU A 40 -25.92 1.44 -9.51
C GLU A 40 -26.41 0.03 -9.23
N VAL A 41 -25.58 -0.77 -8.53
CA VAL A 41 -25.87 -2.16 -8.17
C VAL A 41 -25.63 -2.35 -6.69
N THR A 42 -26.56 -3.04 -6.02
CA THR A 42 -26.43 -3.50 -4.63
C THR A 42 -26.46 -5.02 -4.59
N CYS A 43 -25.31 -5.63 -4.27
CA CYS A 43 -25.18 -7.05 -4.03
C CYS A 43 -25.49 -7.34 -2.55
N VAL A 44 -26.54 -8.09 -2.29
CA VAL A 44 -26.96 -8.44 -0.93
C VAL A 44 -26.57 -9.88 -0.63
N LEU A 45 -25.63 -10.06 0.32
CA LEU A 45 -25.22 -11.36 0.83
C LEU A 45 -26.32 -11.93 1.73
N LEU A 46 -26.87 -13.08 1.38
CA LEU A 46 -28.05 -13.68 2.02
C LEU A 46 -27.75 -15.08 2.50
N THR A 47 -27.91 -15.31 3.80
CA THR A 47 -28.10 -16.67 4.31
C THR A 47 -29.55 -17.10 4.13
N GLU A 48 -29.82 -18.40 4.11
CA GLU A 48 -31.21 -18.94 4.00
C GLU A 48 -32.13 -18.30 5.04
N LYS A 49 -31.69 -18.26 6.31
CA LYS A 49 -32.45 -17.68 7.41
C LYS A 49 -32.72 -16.18 7.23
N ALA A 50 -31.76 -15.40 6.75
CA ALA A 50 -31.93 -13.96 6.49
C ALA A 50 -32.91 -13.73 5.35
N ARG A 51 -32.86 -14.60 4.31
CA ARG A 51 -33.79 -14.60 3.19
C ARG A 51 -35.22 -14.77 3.65
N GLU A 52 -35.49 -15.82 4.43
CA GLU A 52 -36.84 -16.11 4.94
C GLU A 52 -37.39 -14.99 5.83
N THR A 53 -36.53 -14.37 6.64
CA THR A 53 -36.98 -13.44 7.67
C THR A 53 -37.19 -12.02 7.18
N HIS A 54 -36.27 -11.49 6.36
CA HIS A 54 -36.23 -10.05 6.10
C HIS A 54 -36.12 -9.66 4.63
N TRP A 55 -35.79 -10.60 3.73
CA TRP A 55 -35.48 -10.29 2.34
C TRP A 55 -36.58 -9.52 1.62
N ASN A 56 -37.83 -9.99 1.67
CA ASN A 56 -38.93 -9.36 0.98
C ASN A 56 -39.12 -7.89 1.38
N ASN A 57 -38.98 -7.60 2.68
CA ASN A 57 -39.12 -6.23 3.20
C ASN A 57 -37.96 -5.34 2.71
N LEU A 58 -36.71 -5.83 2.79
CA LEU A 58 -35.56 -5.07 2.32
C LEU A 58 -35.63 -4.84 0.80
N CYS A 59 -35.95 -5.87 0.02
CA CYS A 59 -36.06 -5.80 -1.42
C CYS A 59 -37.07 -4.73 -1.87
N GLN A 60 -38.26 -4.68 -1.26
CA GLN A 60 -39.26 -3.66 -1.55
C GLN A 60 -38.77 -2.23 -1.30
N ARG A 61 -37.89 -2.02 -0.32
CA ARG A 61 -37.34 -0.71 0.01
C ARG A 61 -36.22 -0.27 -0.91
N LEU A 62 -35.47 -1.22 -1.49
CA LEU A 62 -34.29 -0.92 -2.31
C LEU A 62 -34.58 -0.89 -3.82
N GLN A 63 -35.57 -1.63 -4.31
CA GLN A 63 -35.77 -1.89 -5.73
C GLN A 63 -35.97 -0.64 -6.61
N GLU A 64 -36.48 0.46 -6.03
CA GLU A 64 -36.66 1.73 -6.76
C GLU A 64 -35.38 2.59 -6.83
N HIS A 65 -34.36 2.24 -6.04
CA HIS A 65 -33.18 3.07 -5.86
C HIS A 65 -31.89 2.47 -6.44
N THR A 66 -31.85 1.15 -6.65
CA THR A 66 -30.67 0.44 -7.12
C THR A 66 -31.05 -0.88 -7.77
N GLN A 67 -30.23 -1.36 -8.71
CA GLN A 67 -30.35 -2.73 -9.21
C GLN A 67 -29.90 -3.70 -8.12
N ILE A 68 -30.77 -4.61 -7.69
CA ILE A 68 -30.46 -5.57 -6.64
C ILE A 68 -29.94 -6.87 -7.24
N VAL A 69 -28.86 -7.39 -6.69
CA VAL A 69 -28.29 -8.71 -6.99
C VAL A 69 -28.24 -9.53 -5.71
N GLU A 70 -28.95 -10.65 -5.71
CA GLU A 70 -28.95 -11.60 -4.59
C GLU A 70 -27.69 -12.47 -4.67
N VAL A 71 -26.97 -12.61 -3.57
CA VAL A 71 -25.78 -13.43 -3.45
C VAL A 71 -25.98 -14.41 -2.29
N ASP A 72 -26.34 -15.63 -2.60
CA ASP A 72 -26.53 -16.67 -1.58
C ASP A 72 -25.20 -17.10 -0.97
N ILE A 73 -25.12 -17.00 0.35
CA ILE A 73 -23.97 -17.40 1.15
C ILE A 73 -24.38 -18.40 2.25
N PRO A 74 -23.48 -19.33 2.62
CA PRO A 74 -23.71 -20.20 3.77
C PRO A 74 -23.57 -19.42 5.10
N ASP A 75 -23.95 -20.10 6.21
CA ASP A 75 -23.92 -19.51 7.56
C ASP A 75 -22.51 -19.30 8.14
N GLY A 76 -21.45 -19.78 7.49
CA GLY A 76 -20.07 -19.66 7.98
C GLY A 76 -19.74 -20.53 9.17
N LYS A 77 -20.37 -21.71 9.29
CA LYS A 77 -20.21 -22.66 10.40
C LYS A 77 -18.99 -23.58 10.26
N SER A 78 -18.33 -23.58 9.11
CA SER A 78 -17.15 -24.39 8.81
C SER A 78 -16.14 -23.63 7.98
N GLU A 79 -14.88 -24.08 7.97
CA GLU A 79 -13.85 -23.50 7.13
C GLU A 79 -14.23 -23.56 5.63
N ALA A 80 -14.80 -24.66 5.19
CA ALA A 80 -15.28 -24.81 3.80
C ALA A 80 -16.37 -23.78 3.45
N GLU A 81 -17.25 -23.44 4.41
CA GLU A 81 -18.26 -22.41 4.22
C GLU A 81 -17.63 -21.01 4.15
N LEU A 82 -16.57 -20.73 4.95
CA LEU A 82 -15.86 -19.46 4.91
C LEU A 82 -15.17 -19.25 3.55
N TRP A 83 -14.58 -20.30 2.97
CA TRP A 83 -14.04 -20.25 1.60
C TRP A 83 -15.11 -20.01 0.55
N ARG A 84 -16.28 -20.63 0.69
CA ARG A 84 -17.42 -20.35 -0.22
C ARG A 84 -17.90 -18.91 -0.13
N ILE A 85 -17.90 -18.30 1.05
CA ILE A 85 -18.25 -16.88 1.21
C ILE A 85 -17.24 -16.01 0.49
N PHE A 86 -15.94 -16.29 0.66
CA PHE A 86 -14.89 -15.61 -0.09
C PHE A 86 -15.10 -15.70 -1.62
N GLU A 87 -15.38 -16.90 -2.13
CA GLU A 87 -15.67 -17.12 -3.56
C GLU A 87 -16.88 -16.30 -4.01
N LYS A 88 -18.00 -16.36 -3.26
CA LYS A 88 -19.23 -15.63 -3.59
C LYS A 88 -19.05 -14.11 -3.62
N ILE A 89 -18.32 -13.57 -2.67
CA ILE A 89 -17.97 -12.13 -2.66
C ILE A 89 -17.06 -11.82 -3.87
N SER A 90 -16.10 -12.68 -4.15
CA SER A 90 -15.18 -12.50 -5.27
C SER A 90 -15.90 -12.54 -6.61
N ASP A 91 -16.87 -13.43 -6.79
CA ASP A 91 -17.66 -13.57 -8.03
C ASP A 91 -18.61 -12.38 -8.25
N ALA A 92 -19.06 -11.73 -7.16
CA ALA A 92 -19.93 -10.56 -7.24
C ALA A 92 -19.22 -9.29 -7.73
N VAL A 93 -17.86 -9.33 -7.82
CA VAL A 93 -17.02 -8.18 -8.16
C VAL A 93 -16.25 -8.43 -9.45
N CYS A 94 -16.34 -7.49 -10.41
CA CYS A 94 -15.59 -7.52 -11.66
C CYS A 94 -14.29 -6.73 -11.56
N GLU A 95 -13.38 -6.94 -12.52
CA GLU A 95 -12.13 -6.19 -12.63
C GLU A 95 -12.40 -4.68 -12.79
N GLY A 96 -11.69 -3.86 -12.03
CA GLY A 96 -11.81 -2.40 -12.07
C GLY A 96 -13.06 -1.83 -11.40
N ASP A 97 -13.93 -2.65 -10.80
CA ASP A 97 -15.13 -2.17 -10.09
C ASP A 97 -14.78 -1.15 -9.01
N GLN A 98 -15.65 -0.16 -8.84
CA GLN A 98 -15.68 0.70 -7.66
C GLN A 98 -16.67 0.14 -6.67
N ILE A 99 -16.23 -0.21 -5.47
CA ILE A 99 -17.06 -0.84 -4.45
C ILE A 99 -17.16 -0.03 -3.16
N ALA A 100 -18.32 -0.10 -2.54
CA ALA A 100 -18.52 0.16 -1.12
C ALA A 100 -18.90 -1.16 -0.45
N PHE A 101 -18.36 -1.43 0.73
CA PHE A 101 -18.65 -2.65 1.47
C PHE A 101 -19.25 -2.31 2.83
N ASP A 102 -20.41 -2.89 3.13
CA ASP A 102 -21.06 -2.81 4.43
C ASP A 102 -20.79 -4.06 5.25
N ILE A 103 -20.16 -3.86 6.41
CA ILE A 103 -19.82 -4.93 7.36
C ILE A 103 -20.68 -4.90 8.64
N THR A 104 -21.81 -4.19 8.62
CA THR A 104 -22.66 -4.00 9.79
C THR A 104 -23.30 -5.29 10.27
N HIS A 105 -23.80 -6.10 9.33
CA HIS A 105 -24.53 -7.30 9.63
C HIS A 105 -23.80 -8.56 9.16
N GLY A 106 -24.09 -9.67 9.80
CA GLY A 106 -23.52 -10.97 9.52
C GLY A 106 -22.96 -11.65 10.78
N PHE A 107 -22.42 -12.82 10.61
CA PHE A 107 -21.72 -13.54 11.69
C PHE A 107 -20.33 -12.93 11.95
N ARG A 108 -19.78 -13.16 13.15
CA ARG A 108 -18.57 -12.48 13.64
C ARG A 108 -17.33 -12.62 12.74
N SER A 109 -17.22 -13.70 11.96
CA SER A 109 -16.12 -13.93 11.03
C SER A 109 -16.27 -13.15 9.71
N LEU A 110 -17.49 -12.72 9.34
CA LEU A 110 -17.74 -12.04 8.08
C LEU A 110 -16.91 -10.76 7.88
N PRO A 111 -16.79 -9.85 8.87
CA PRO A 111 -15.94 -8.65 8.71
C PRO A 111 -14.47 -8.98 8.40
N VAL A 112 -13.93 -10.03 9.03
CA VAL A 112 -12.53 -10.47 8.79
C VAL A 112 -12.39 -11.02 7.38
N ILE A 113 -13.30 -11.89 6.94
CA ILE A 113 -13.30 -12.46 5.59
C ILE A 113 -13.48 -11.34 4.56
N ALA A 114 -14.42 -10.42 4.80
CA ALA A 114 -14.66 -9.29 3.93
C ALA A 114 -13.40 -8.44 3.76
N LEU A 115 -12.72 -8.08 4.86
CA LEU A 115 -11.49 -7.30 4.81
C LEU A 115 -10.39 -8.01 4.00
N LEU A 116 -10.18 -9.31 4.24
CA LEU A 116 -9.18 -10.09 3.51
C LEU A 116 -9.56 -10.27 2.04
N THR A 117 -10.85 -10.48 1.73
CA THR A 117 -11.35 -10.58 0.36
C THR A 117 -11.16 -9.26 -0.38
N ILE A 118 -11.50 -8.13 0.24
CA ILE A 118 -11.31 -6.79 -0.32
C ILE A 118 -9.83 -6.55 -0.65
N ALA A 119 -8.93 -6.85 0.30
CA ALA A 119 -7.50 -6.70 0.08
C ALA A 119 -6.99 -7.55 -1.09
N TYR A 120 -7.46 -8.80 -1.18
CA TYR A 120 -7.14 -9.69 -2.29
C TYR A 120 -7.66 -9.15 -3.62
N LEU A 121 -8.91 -8.68 -3.66
CA LEU A 121 -9.55 -8.14 -4.86
C LEU A 121 -8.91 -6.82 -5.33
N LYS A 122 -8.44 -5.97 -4.42
CA LYS A 122 -7.63 -4.77 -4.78
C LYS A 122 -6.44 -5.16 -5.64
N GLN A 123 -5.73 -6.24 -5.27
CA GLN A 123 -4.53 -6.68 -5.98
C GLN A 123 -4.84 -7.47 -7.28
N ILE A 124 -5.79 -8.39 -7.23
CA ILE A 124 -6.01 -9.34 -8.34
C ILE A 124 -6.99 -8.79 -9.38
N LYS A 125 -8.02 -8.06 -8.96
CA LYS A 125 -9.04 -7.48 -9.84
C LYS A 125 -8.96 -5.95 -9.96
N GLN A 126 -7.93 -5.32 -9.37
CA GLN A 126 -7.71 -3.87 -9.40
C GLN A 126 -8.95 -3.06 -8.97
N VAL A 127 -9.68 -3.61 -8.01
CA VAL A 127 -10.90 -3.03 -7.45
C VAL A 127 -10.58 -1.76 -6.68
N LYS A 128 -11.40 -0.72 -6.88
CA LYS A 128 -11.29 0.54 -6.13
C LYS A 128 -12.28 0.53 -4.97
N VAL A 129 -11.77 0.35 -3.76
CA VAL A 129 -12.59 0.43 -2.54
C VAL A 129 -12.82 1.90 -2.21
N ARG A 130 -14.09 2.32 -2.24
CA ARG A 130 -14.48 3.68 -1.90
C ARG A 130 -14.80 3.81 -0.43
N TYR A 131 -15.52 2.83 0.12
CA TYR A 131 -15.94 2.84 1.51
C TYR A 131 -15.98 1.40 2.07
N ILE A 132 -15.59 1.26 3.33
CA ILE A 132 -15.93 0.13 4.19
C ILE A 132 -16.69 0.69 5.37
N LEU A 133 -18.01 0.46 5.40
CA LEU A 133 -18.91 1.08 6.34
C LEU A 133 -19.36 0.12 7.42
N TYR A 134 -19.47 0.63 8.64
CA TYR A 134 -19.96 -0.09 9.79
C TYR A 134 -20.99 0.75 10.55
N GLY A 135 -22.25 0.34 10.53
CA GLY A 135 -23.29 0.92 11.35
C GLY A 135 -23.19 0.42 12.79
N ALA A 136 -22.62 1.22 13.67
CA ALA A 136 -22.29 0.83 15.04
C ALA A 136 -23.50 0.93 15.97
N PHE A 137 -24.42 -0.04 15.91
CA PHE A 137 -25.63 -0.05 16.74
C PHE A 137 -25.34 0.01 18.25
N ASP A 138 -24.29 -0.69 18.69
CA ASP A 138 -23.89 -0.72 20.11
C ASP A 138 -23.31 0.62 20.59
N ALA A 139 -22.94 1.54 19.66
CA ALA A 139 -22.48 2.89 19.95
C ALA A 139 -23.59 3.94 19.81
N LYS A 140 -24.86 3.52 19.76
CA LYS A 140 -26.01 4.42 19.69
C LYS A 140 -26.05 5.36 20.88
N ASP A 141 -26.27 6.64 20.58
CA ASP A 141 -26.44 7.70 21.58
C ASP A 141 -27.76 8.47 21.35
N GLU A 142 -27.95 9.61 22.03
CA GLU A 142 -29.12 10.46 21.87
C GLU A 142 -29.28 11.05 20.46
N GLN A 143 -28.19 11.14 19.68
CA GLN A 143 -28.20 11.66 18.32
C GLN A 143 -28.44 10.57 17.27
N GLY A 144 -28.43 9.29 17.68
CA GLY A 144 -28.65 8.14 16.79
C GLY A 144 -27.49 7.14 16.75
N THR A 145 -27.53 6.26 15.76
CA THR A 145 -26.52 5.21 15.53
C THR A 145 -25.43 5.73 14.59
N PRO A 146 -24.19 5.87 15.04
CA PRO A 146 -23.10 6.34 14.18
C PRO A 146 -22.73 5.28 13.12
N VAL A 147 -22.35 5.74 11.94
CA VAL A 147 -21.70 4.94 10.91
C VAL A 147 -20.23 5.31 10.85
N PHE A 148 -19.37 4.33 11.02
CA PHE A 148 -17.92 4.49 10.90
C PHE A 148 -17.46 4.10 9.50
N ASP A 149 -16.58 4.93 8.94
CA ASP A 149 -15.81 4.58 7.76
C ASP A 149 -14.49 3.91 8.17
N LEU A 150 -14.36 2.64 7.86
CA LEU A 150 -13.20 1.82 8.17
C LEU A 150 -12.23 1.66 6.99
N THR A 151 -12.47 2.37 5.89
CA THR A 151 -11.60 2.34 4.70
C THR A 151 -10.13 2.62 5.03
N PRO A 152 -9.79 3.62 5.89
CA PRO A 152 -8.39 3.88 6.24
C PRO A 152 -7.67 2.70 6.91
N PHE A 153 -8.43 1.81 7.58
CA PHE A 153 -7.84 0.61 8.18
C PHE A 153 -7.57 -0.50 7.15
N ALA A 154 -8.35 -0.58 6.07
CA ALA A 154 -8.06 -1.49 4.97
C ALA A 154 -6.79 -1.08 4.21
N ASP A 155 -6.51 0.21 4.12
CA ASP A 155 -5.29 0.73 3.50
C ASP A 155 -4.01 0.35 4.26
N LEU A 156 -4.11 -0.07 5.56
CA LEU A 156 -2.98 -0.65 6.29
C LEU A 156 -2.38 -1.88 5.59
N LEU A 157 -3.17 -2.61 4.80
CA LEU A 157 -2.67 -3.77 4.06
C LEU A 157 -1.78 -3.34 2.89
N ASP A 158 -2.04 -2.22 2.25
CA ASP A 158 -1.16 -1.64 1.22
C ASP A 158 0.15 -1.16 1.86
N TRP A 159 0.06 -0.49 3.02
CA TRP A 159 1.24 -0.11 3.80
C TRP A 159 2.08 -1.30 4.23
N LEU A 160 1.44 -2.41 4.63
CA LEU A 160 2.13 -3.65 4.99
C LEU A 160 2.85 -4.26 3.78
N ALA A 161 2.22 -4.28 2.60
CA ALA A 161 2.84 -4.77 1.37
C ALA A 161 4.05 -3.92 0.98
N ALA A 162 3.91 -2.59 0.96
CA ALA A 162 5.00 -1.65 0.66
C ALA A 162 6.15 -1.75 1.68
N ALA A 163 5.83 -1.89 2.98
CA ALA A 163 6.84 -2.08 4.03
C ALA A 163 7.58 -3.41 3.90
N LYS A 164 6.90 -4.47 3.45
CA LYS A 164 7.51 -5.78 3.18
C LYS A 164 8.48 -5.69 2.01
N ILE A 165 8.11 -5.03 0.91
CA ILE A 165 8.98 -4.79 -0.25
C ILE A 165 10.22 -4.02 0.20
N PHE A 166 10.03 -2.88 0.87
CA PHE A 166 11.13 -2.07 1.38
C PHE A 166 12.08 -2.87 2.28
N THR A 167 11.57 -3.65 3.23
CA THR A 167 12.40 -4.41 4.16
C THR A 167 13.18 -5.54 3.49
N ALA A 168 12.59 -6.15 2.47
CA ALA A 168 13.20 -7.27 1.74
C ALA A 168 14.22 -6.80 0.69
N THR A 169 13.90 -5.74 -0.05
CA THR A 169 14.66 -5.31 -1.23
C THR A 169 15.34 -3.95 -1.06
N GLY A 170 14.95 -3.18 -0.05
CA GLY A 170 15.36 -1.79 0.12
C GLY A 170 14.67 -0.81 -0.82
N ASP A 171 13.69 -1.27 -1.61
CA ASP A 171 12.92 -0.42 -2.51
C ASP A 171 11.80 0.30 -1.76
N SER A 172 11.82 1.63 -1.75
CA SER A 172 10.82 2.51 -1.13
C SER A 172 9.84 3.14 -2.12
N SER A 173 9.85 2.72 -3.39
CA SER A 173 9.01 3.30 -4.45
C SER A 173 7.52 3.20 -4.12
N GLU A 174 7.05 2.03 -3.68
CA GLU A 174 5.66 1.80 -3.27
C GLU A 174 5.27 2.68 -2.07
N LEU A 175 6.15 2.81 -1.07
CA LEU A 175 5.93 3.73 0.05
C LEU A 175 5.80 5.17 -0.44
N GLY A 176 6.66 5.57 -1.38
CA GLY A 176 6.62 6.87 -2.01
C GLY A 176 5.32 7.13 -2.75
N GLN A 177 4.82 6.13 -3.49
CA GLN A 177 3.55 6.22 -4.22
C GLN A 177 2.36 6.38 -3.27
N LEU A 178 2.27 5.56 -2.22
CA LEU A 178 1.19 5.67 -1.22
C LEU A 178 1.12 7.06 -0.59
N ILE A 179 2.28 7.65 -0.26
CA ILE A 179 2.35 9.00 0.30
C ILE A 179 1.86 10.06 -0.70
N GLN A 180 2.23 9.94 -1.97
CA GLN A 180 1.79 10.85 -3.02
C GLN A 180 0.28 10.76 -3.25
N GLU A 181 -0.26 9.54 -3.23
CA GLU A 181 -1.69 9.29 -3.39
C GLU A 181 -2.51 9.96 -2.29
N ILE A 182 -2.07 9.92 -1.02
CA ILE A 182 -2.74 10.61 0.09
C ILE A 182 -2.90 12.10 -0.21
N GLN A 183 -1.83 12.78 -0.64
CA GLN A 183 -1.94 14.20 -0.99
C GLN A 183 -2.84 14.43 -2.19
N ASN A 184 -2.72 13.62 -3.24
CA ASN A 184 -3.54 13.76 -4.43
C ASN A 184 -5.04 13.56 -4.11
N ASP A 185 -5.38 12.60 -3.26
CA ASP A 185 -6.76 12.34 -2.84
C ASP A 185 -7.30 13.44 -1.93
N ALA A 186 -6.49 13.98 -1.03
CA ALA A 186 -6.87 15.14 -0.23
C ALA A 186 -7.23 16.35 -1.12
N TYR A 187 -6.46 16.58 -2.18
CA TYR A 187 -6.73 17.67 -3.13
C TYR A 187 -7.94 17.40 -4.03
N ARG A 188 -8.21 16.16 -4.40
CA ARG A 188 -9.44 15.79 -5.13
C ARG A 188 -10.69 16.02 -4.29
N ASN A 189 -10.59 15.80 -2.97
CA ASN A 189 -11.67 15.93 -2.01
C ASN A 189 -11.53 17.20 -1.14
N ARG A 190 -10.93 18.27 -1.70
CA ARG A 190 -10.58 19.49 -0.95
C ARG A 190 -11.76 20.14 -0.22
N GLU A 191 -12.98 19.97 -0.74
CA GLU A 191 -14.20 20.51 -0.12
C GLU A 191 -14.47 19.90 1.27
N ALA A 192 -14.08 18.62 1.48
CA ALA A 192 -14.23 17.93 2.75
C ALA A 192 -13.16 18.33 3.77
N TYR A 193 -11.98 18.80 3.33
CA TYR A 193 -10.84 19.12 4.21
C TYR A 193 -10.59 20.62 4.40
N GLY A 194 -11.26 21.48 3.61
CA GLY A 194 -11.10 22.94 3.67
C GLY A 194 -9.66 23.39 3.40
N GLU A 195 -9.12 24.22 4.30
CA GLU A 195 -7.74 24.73 4.18
C GLU A 195 -6.68 23.76 4.74
N ASN A 196 -7.08 22.72 5.45
CA ASN A 196 -6.17 21.76 6.07
C ASN A 196 -5.75 20.66 5.07
N LEU A 197 -4.97 21.03 4.07
CA LEU A 197 -4.46 20.11 3.03
C LEU A 197 -2.97 19.87 3.19
N PRO A 198 -2.48 18.62 2.99
CA PRO A 198 -1.06 18.32 3.02
C PRO A 198 -0.37 18.95 1.80
N ARG A 199 0.84 19.48 1.98
CA ARG A 199 1.61 20.19 0.93
C ARG A 199 2.98 19.57 0.66
N ALA A 200 3.52 18.85 1.63
CA ALA A 200 4.87 18.29 1.59
C ALA A 200 4.92 16.80 1.24
N LEU A 201 3.82 16.07 1.42
CA LEU A 201 3.78 14.61 1.25
C LEU A 201 4.17 14.17 -0.15
N LYS A 202 3.68 14.84 -1.20
CA LYS A 202 3.98 14.49 -2.60
C LYS A 202 5.47 14.59 -2.90
N ASN A 203 6.13 15.66 -2.43
CA ASN A 203 7.57 15.84 -2.64
C ASN A 203 8.38 14.84 -1.83
N PHE A 204 7.93 14.47 -0.63
CA PHE A 204 8.57 13.45 0.17
C PHE A 204 8.44 12.06 -0.48
N GLY A 205 7.25 11.70 -0.97
CA GLY A 205 7.05 10.45 -1.71
C GLY A 205 7.90 10.37 -2.99
N ALA A 206 8.01 11.48 -3.73
CA ALA A 206 8.88 11.55 -4.91
C ALA A 206 10.37 11.36 -4.56
N ALA A 207 10.83 11.92 -3.44
CA ALA A 207 12.21 11.75 -2.99
C ALA A 207 12.51 10.29 -2.55
N LEU A 208 11.54 9.58 -1.98
CA LEU A 208 11.66 8.14 -1.69
C LEU A 208 11.83 7.32 -2.96
N ALA A 209 11.03 7.59 -3.98
CA ALA A 209 11.12 6.92 -5.28
C ALA A 209 12.46 7.24 -5.98
N GLU A 210 12.94 8.49 -5.92
CA GLU A 210 14.20 8.91 -6.51
C GLU A 210 15.39 8.13 -5.93
N VAL A 211 15.45 7.95 -4.60
CA VAL A 211 16.52 7.15 -3.97
C VAL A 211 16.43 5.68 -4.41
N SER A 212 15.23 5.11 -4.46
CA SER A 212 15.04 3.74 -4.94
C SER A 212 15.46 3.56 -6.39
N ASP A 213 15.10 4.48 -7.27
CA ASP A 213 15.52 4.46 -8.68
C ASP A 213 17.05 4.53 -8.82
N ASP A 214 17.71 5.42 -8.06
CA ASP A 214 19.18 5.52 -8.09
C ASP A 214 19.86 4.25 -7.59
N LEU A 215 19.28 3.58 -6.57
CA LEU A 215 19.76 2.29 -6.07
C LEU A 215 19.53 1.18 -7.10
N LEU A 216 18.30 1.00 -7.58
CA LEU A 216 17.94 -0.11 -8.48
C LEU A 216 18.64 0.00 -9.83
N LEU A 217 18.88 1.22 -10.32
CA LEU A 217 19.59 1.49 -11.57
C LEU A 217 21.10 1.66 -11.37
N ALA A 218 21.61 1.39 -10.16
CA ALA A 218 23.02 1.53 -9.78
C ALA A 218 23.64 2.90 -10.15
N ARG A 219 22.85 3.99 -10.02
CA ARG A 219 23.29 5.37 -10.26
C ARG A 219 24.05 5.93 -9.06
N VAL A 220 25.14 5.25 -8.69
CA VAL A 220 25.92 5.51 -7.47
C VAL A 220 26.32 6.99 -7.30
N PRO A 221 26.76 7.73 -8.36
CA PRO A 221 27.12 9.14 -8.22
C PRO A 221 25.96 10.06 -7.84
N ASN A 222 24.70 9.65 -8.04
CA ASN A 222 23.51 10.46 -7.73
C ASN A 222 23.08 10.30 -6.28
N LEU A 223 23.37 9.13 -5.65
CA LEU A 223 22.88 8.77 -4.33
C LEU A 223 23.12 9.82 -3.24
N PRO A 224 24.30 10.47 -3.13
CA PRO A 224 24.50 11.49 -2.10
C PRO A 224 23.50 12.64 -2.21
N LYS A 225 23.15 13.03 -3.45
CA LYS A 225 22.19 14.10 -3.70
C LYS A 225 20.76 13.67 -3.42
N SER A 226 20.34 12.51 -3.93
CA SER A 226 18.97 12.01 -3.72
C SER A 226 18.70 11.68 -2.26
N VAL A 227 19.66 11.11 -1.53
CA VAL A 227 19.55 10.86 -0.08
C VAL A 227 19.48 12.17 0.71
N SER A 228 20.31 13.17 0.38
CA SER A 228 20.26 14.49 1.03
C SER A 228 18.91 15.17 0.80
N ASN A 229 18.39 15.11 -0.44
CA ASN A 229 17.04 15.60 -0.78
C ASN A 229 15.97 14.88 0.03
N LEU A 230 16.04 13.54 0.13
CA LEU A 230 15.10 12.74 0.92
C LEU A 230 15.06 13.18 2.38
N ILE A 231 16.23 13.37 3.02
CA ILE A 231 16.34 13.83 4.42
C ILE A 231 15.67 15.20 4.60
N GLU A 232 15.89 16.11 3.66
CA GLU A 232 15.26 17.43 3.68
C GLU A 232 13.75 17.34 3.56
N LYS A 233 13.24 16.57 2.58
CA LYS A 233 11.80 16.40 2.35
C LYS A 233 11.10 15.66 3.50
N GLN A 234 11.76 14.68 4.11
CA GLN A 234 11.27 14.01 5.31
C GLN A 234 11.07 15.01 6.48
N LYS A 235 12.02 15.90 6.70
CA LYS A 235 11.90 16.95 7.73
C LYS A 235 10.72 17.88 7.45
N GLN A 236 10.56 18.31 6.20
CA GLN A 236 9.45 19.18 5.77
C GLN A 236 8.08 18.50 5.94
N ALA A 237 8.00 17.19 5.69
CA ALA A 237 6.75 16.42 5.75
C ALA A 237 6.43 15.85 7.14
N SER A 238 7.30 15.99 8.14
CA SER A 238 7.19 15.29 9.43
C SER A 238 5.86 15.49 10.15
N ALA A 239 5.35 16.72 10.20
CA ALA A 239 4.06 17.03 10.82
C ALA A 239 2.89 16.40 10.02
N GLU A 240 2.94 16.52 8.69
CA GLU A 240 1.91 15.99 7.81
C GLU A 240 1.88 14.45 7.81
N VAL A 241 3.04 13.78 7.89
CA VAL A 241 3.12 12.32 8.03
C VAL A 241 2.39 11.84 9.29
N SER A 242 2.53 12.55 10.40
CA SER A 242 1.88 12.18 11.65
C SER A 242 0.36 12.28 11.57
N GLN A 243 -0.16 13.22 10.77
CA GLN A 243 -1.58 13.47 10.62
C GLN A 243 -2.20 12.62 9.48
N TRP A 244 -1.53 12.54 8.32
CA TRP A 244 -2.10 12.02 7.08
C TRP A 244 -1.63 10.61 6.71
N ALA A 245 -0.46 10.19 7.21
CA ALA A 245 0.14 8.90 6.93
C ALA A 245 0.65 8.20 8.21
N PRO A 246 -0.20 8.01 9.25
CA PRO A 246 0.24 7.44 10.53
C PRO A 246 1.02 6.12 10.42
N PRO A 247 0.69 5.18 9.49
CA PRO A 247 1.45 3.94 9.35
C PRO A 247 2.91 4.15 8.99
N LEU A 248 3.21 5.19 8.20
CA LEU A 248 4.58 5.50 7.80
C LEU A 248 5.47 5.93 8.98
N ARG A 249 4.89 6.53 10.02
CA ARG A 249 5.65 7.00 11.19
C ARG A 249 6.56 5.91 11.78
N LEU A 250 6.07 4.66 11.79
CA LEU A 250 6.84 3.51 12.29
C LEU A 250 7.99 3.07 11.36
N LEU A 251 7.98 3.53 10.11
CA LEU A 251 8.97 3.18 9.10
C LEU A 251 10.02 4.27 8.90
N LEU A 252 9.76 5.52 9.34
CA LEU A 252 10.67 6.65 9.09
C LEU A 252 12.10 6.39 9.58
N ASP A 253 12.25 5.87 10.79
CA ASP A 253 13.57 5.57 11.36
C ASP A 253 14.27 4.44 10.60
N LYS A 254 13.52 3.45 10.14
CA LYS A 254 14.06 2.35 9.32
C LYS A 254 14.53 2.84 7.96
N ILE A 255 13.78 3.71 7.32
CA ILE A 255 14.13 4.34 6.05
C ILE A 255 15.39 5.20 6.22
N ALA A 256 15.42 6.07 7.25
CA ALA A 256 16.56 6.91 7.55
C ALA A 256 17.83 6.08 7.81
N THR A 257 17.71 5.01 8.60
CA THR A 257 18.83 4.11 8.91
C THR A 257 19.31 3.35 7.67
N ALA A 258 18.40 2.91 6.80
CA ALA A 258 18.75 2.15 5.60
C ALA A 258 19.56 3.00 4.60
N TYR A 259 19.26 4.28 4.47
CA TYR A 259 19.87 5.17 3.48
C TYR A 259 20.96 6.08 4.05
N ALA A 260 21.07 6.23 5.38
CA ALA A 260 22.08 7.06 6.03
C ALA A 260 23.53 6.81 5.56
N PRO A 261 23.96 5.56 5.23
CA PRO A 261 25.32 5.32 4.76
C PRO A 261 25.66 5.92 3.39
N PHE A 262 24.67 6.42 2.61
CA PHE A 262 24.85 6.79 1.20
C PHE A 262 24.89 8.31 0.96
N GLN A 263 25.29 9.10 1.97
CA GLN A 263 25.30 10.56 1.91
C GLN A 263 26.55 11.17 1.25
N ASP A 264 27.56 10.37 0.97
CA ASP A 264 28.77 10.81 0.27
C ASP A 264 29.18 9.80 -0.81
N ASP A 265 30.14 10.19 -1.68
CA ASP A 265 30.72 9.34 -2.72
C ASP A 265 32.15 8.95 -2.35
N SER A 266 32.34 8.35 -1.19
CA SER A 266 33.61 7.79 -0.74
C SER A 266 33.73 6.31 -1.09
N LEU A 267 34.95 5.79 -1.14
CA LEU A 267 35.18 4.35 -1.31
C LEU A 267 34.59 3.51 -0.18
N SER A 268 34.51 4.06 1.04
CA SER A 268 33.83 3.41 2.18
C SER A 268 32.32 3.31 1.95
N THR A 269 31.70 4.36 1.44
CA THR A 269 30.29 4.38 1.07
C THR A 269 29.98 3.39 -0.05
N GLN A 270 30.80 3.34 -1.11
CA GLN A 270 30.66 2.36 -2.17
C GLN A 270 30.80 0.92 -1.65
N ALA A 271 31.72 0.66 -0.74
CA ALA A 271 31.86 -0.65 -0.08
C ALA A 271 30.65 -0.99 0.81
N ALA A 272 30.05 0.00 1.47
CA ALA A 272 28.80 -0.18 2.22
C ALA A 272 27.64 -0.50 1.28
N LEU A 273 27.56 0.17 0.12
CA LEU A 273 26.55 -0.04 -0.89
C LEU A 273 26.65 -1.45 -1.53
N ILE A 274 27.86 -1.94 -1.80
CA ILE A 274 28.07 -3.33 -2.27
C ILE A 274 27.47 -4.31 -1.25
N ARG A 275 27.77 -4.15 0.03
CA ARG A 275 27.20 -5.00 1.10
C ARG A 275 25.68 -4.87 1.18
N TRP A 276 25.15 -3.67 0.98
CA TRP A 276 23.71 -3.41 0.97
C TRP A 276 23.03 -4.14 -0.20
N TYR A 277 23.60 -4.09 -1.39
CA TYR A 277 23.09 -4.84 -2.55
C TYR A 277 23.08 -6.35 -2.31
N PHE A 278 24.14 -6.91 -1.76
CA PHE A 278 24.17 -8.34 -1.40
C PHE A 278 23.08 -8.68 -0.37
N LYS A 279 22.93 -7.87 0.67
CA LYS A 279 21.92 -8.07 1.72
C LYS A 279 20.49 -8.10 1.15
N HIS A 280 20.22 -7.30 0.13
CA HIS A 280 18.91 -7.17 -0.48
C HIS A 280 18.75 -8.00 -1.77
N ASN A 281 19.66 -8.92 -2.02
CA ASN A 281 19.67 -9.84 -3.18
C ASN A 281 19.75 -9.14 -4.55
N HIS A 282 20.35 -7.96 -4.62
CA HIS A 282 20.66 -7.24 -5.84
C HIS A 282 22.05 -7.65 -6.37
N ILE A 283 22.21 -8.91 -6.73
CA ILE A 283 23.51 -9.53 -7.01
C ILE A 283 24.22 -8.85 -8.19
N MET A 284 23.50 -8.55 -9.28
CA MET A 284 24.07 -7.89 -10.46
C MET A 284 24.66 -6.53 -10.14
N GLN A 285 23.91 -5.71 -9.39
CA GLN A 285 24.37 -4.37 -8.96
C GLN A 285 25.57 -4.49 -8.02
N ALA A 286 25.51 -5.46 -7.08
CA ALA A 286 26.63 -5.71 -6.15
C ALA A 286 27.91 -6.08 -6.91
N MET A 287 27.84 -7.00 -7.86
CA MET A 287 29.00 -7.48 -8.62
C MET A 287 29.54 -6.38 -9.56
N THR A 288 28.65 -5.66 -10.23
CA THR A 288 29.04 -4.53 -11.09
C THR A 288 29.78 -3.46 -10.29
N LEU A 289 29.22 -3.04 -9.15
CA LEU A 289 29.83 -2.01 -8.32
C LEU A 289 31.13 -2.54 -7.65
N ALA A 290 31.17 -3.82 -7.24
CA ALA A 290 32.38 -4.42 -6.68
C ALA A 290 33.56 -4.38 -7.67
N ARG A 291 33.30 -4.68 -8.94
CA ARG A 291 34.30 -4.56 -10.01
C ARG A 291 34.83 -3.15 -10.13
N GLU A 292 33.96 -2.16 -10.22
CA GLU A 292 34.31 -0.75 -10.30
C GLU A 292 35.06 -0.27 -9.03
N TRP A 293 34.64 -0.77 -7.87
CA TRP A 293 35.26 -0.46 -6.60
C TRP A 293 36.71 -0.97 -6.49
N VAL A 294 37.01 -2.18 -7.00
CA VAL A 294 38.38 -2.74 -7.03
C VAL A 294 39.30 -1.82 -7.80
N VAL A 295 38.90 -1.33 -8.97
CA VAL A 295 39.67 -0.36 -9.76
C VAL A 295 39.94 0.91 -8.96
N SER A 296 38.86 1.47 -8.38
CA SER A 296 38.92 2.70 -7.59
C SER A 296 39.83 2.55 -6.37
N TYR A 297 39.77 1.40 -5.68
CA TYR A 297 40.61 1.11 -4.51
C TYR A 297 42.10 1.05 -4.86
N HIS A 298 42.45 0.38 -5.98
CA HIS A 298 43.87 0.31 -6.41
C HIS A 298 44.40 1.68 -6.80
N LEU A 299 43.66 2.49 -7.51
CA LEU A 299 44.04 3.86 -7.84
C LEU A 299 44.23 4.72 -6.59
N HIS A 300 43.28 4.64 -5.64
CA HIS A 300 43.38 5.37 -4.37
C HIS A 300 44.60 4.97 -3.57
N LYS A 301 44.92 3.67 -3.50
CA LYS A 301 46.11 3.15 -2.81
C LYS A 301 47.40 3.67 -3.45
N GLU A 302 47.40 3.93 -4.74
CA GLU A 302 48.55 4.51 -5.49
C GLU A 302 48.58 6.04 -5.44
N GLY A 303 47.64 6.68 -4.75
CA GLY A 303 47.53 8.14 -4.66
C GLY A 303 47.08 8.80 -5.98
N ARG A 304 46.46 8.01 -6.88
CA ARG A 304 45.94 8.46 -8.19
C ARG A 304 44.46 8.83 -8.08
N ASP A 305 44.00 9.65 -9.03
CA ASP A 305 42.60 10.06 -9.10
C ASP A 305 41.70 8.91 -9.60
N TRP A 306 41.03 8.26 -8.65
CA TRP A 306 40.15 7.13 -8.94
C TRP A 306 38.84 7.52 -9.67
N ARG A 307 38.53 8.81 -9.82
CA ARG A 307 37.41 9.33 -10.63
C ARG A 307 37.83 9.61 -12.05
N SER A 308 39.09 9.71 -12.36
CA SER A 308 39.60 9.96 -13.70
C SER A 308 39.37 8.77 -14.62
N ARG A 309 38.59 8.96 -15.69
CA ARG A 309 38.33 7.92 -16.70
C ARG A 309 39.62 7.32 -17.27
N LYS A 310 40.57 8.18 -17.61
CA LYS A 310 41.88 7.74 -18.16
C LYS A 310 42.65 6.85 -17.19
N GLU A 311 42.67 7.23 -15.91
CA GLU A 311 43.35 6.46 -14.88
C GLU A 311 42.69 5.10 -14.67
N ARG A 312 41.35 5.07 -14.71
CA ARG A 312 40.55 3.84 -14.58
C ARG A 312 40.80 2.87 -15.73
N GLU A 313 40.73 3.34 -16.99
CA GLU A 313 41.00 2.51 -18.19
C GLU A 313 42.40 1.89 -18.15
N GLN A 314 43.43 2.64 -17.71
CA GLN A 314 44.77 2.10 -17.52
C GLN A 314 44.87 1.06 -16.41
N MET A 315 44.20 1.28 -15.27
CA MET A 315 44.18 0.38 -14.15
C MET A 315 43.43 -0.93 -14.50
N GLU A 316 42.29 -0.82 -15.17
CA GLU A 316 41.54 -2.01 -15.64
C GLU A 316 42.39 -2.91 -16.54
N LYS A 317 43.08 -2.30 -17.52
CA LYS A 317 43.99 -3.05 -18.39
C LYS A 317 45.10 -3.73 -17.58
N ARG A 318 45.72 -3.00 -16.65
CA ARG A 318 46.79 -3.55 -15.79
C ARG A 318 46.28 -4.70 -14.91
N LEU A 319 45.08 -4.57 -14.33
CA LEU A 319 44.46 -5.61 -13.53
C LEU A 319 44.09 -6.82 -14.41
N GLY A 320 43.60 -6.61 -15.62
CA GLY A 320 43.31 -7.68 -16.59
C GLY A 320 44.57 -8.46 -17.00
N ASP A 321 45.69 -7.76 -17.25
CA ASP A 321 46.96 -8.35 -17.69
C ASP A 321 47.72 -9.08 -16.55
N SER A 322 47.52 -8.62 -15.26
CA SER A 322 48.29 -9.10 -14.11
C SER A 322 47.66 -10.26 -13.37
N LEU A 323 46.43 -10.65 -13.70
CA LEU A 323 45.64 -11.58 -12.91
C LEU A 323 45.67 -12.98 -13.53
N GLN A 324 46.35 -13.91 -12.86
CA GLN A 324 46.16 -15.36 -13.03
C GLN A 324 44.68 -15.73 -12.87
N GLN A 325 44.21 -16.78 -13.52
CA GLN A 325 42.80 -17.24 -13.59
C GLN A 325 42.06 -17.37 -12.24
N ASP A 326 42.72 -17.32 -11.10
CA ASP A 326 42.19 -17.51 -9.75
C ASP A 326 42.02 -16.22 -8.92
N SER A 327 42.13 -15.06 -9.55
CA SER A 327 42.02 -13.79 -8.81
C SER A 327 40.58 -13.40 -8.51
N LEU A 328 40.36 -12.61 -7.47
CA LEU A 328 39.06 -12.03 -7.15
C LEU A 328 38.46 -11.27 -8.35
N TRP A 329 39.30 -10.58 -9.13
CA TRP A 329 38.88 -9.85 -10.32
C TRP A 329 38.27 -10.77 -11.39
N SER A 330 38.95 -11.91 -11.72
CA SER A 330 38.45 -12.89 -12.67
C SER A 330 37.14 -13.50 -12.21
N LYS A 331 37.01 -13.88 -10.95
CA LYS A 331 35.78 -14.43 -10.36
C LYS A 331 34.61 -13.43 -10.40
N ILE A 332 34.86 -12.15 -10.09
CA ILE A 332 33.84 -11.11 -10.22
C ILE A 332 33.39 -10.93 -11.68
N ALA A 333 34.33 -10.95 -12.64
CA ALA A 333 34.02 -10.82 -14.06
C ALA A 333 33.23 -12.03 -14.59
N GLU A 334 33.54 -13.24 -14.15
CA GLU A 334 32.84 -14.47 -14.48
C GLU A 334 31.39 -14.43 -13.97
N ILE A 335 31.17 -14.22 -12.67
CA ILE A 335 29.83 -14.15 -12.07
C ILE A 335 28.95 -13.06 -12.72
N ARG A 336 29.55 -11.95 -13.19
CA ARG A 336 28.79 -10.88 -13.87
C ARG A 336 28.31 -11.31 -15.25
N ASN A 337 29.06 -12.16 -15.96
CA ASN A 337 28.78 -12.54 -17.34
C ASN A 337 27.87 -13.78 -17.46
N ASP A 338 27.71 -14.54 -16.37
CA ASP A 338 26.73 -15.62 -16.22
C ASP A 338 25.33 -15.06 -15.81
#